data_704b18bfe238964c2ec50c20abd024f0
#
_entry.id   704b18bfe238964c2ec50c20abd024f0
#
_cell.length_a   1.000
_cell.length_b   1.000
_cell.length_c   1.000
_cell.angle_alpha   90.00
_cell.angle_beta   90.00
_cell.angle_gamma   90.00
#
_symmetry.space_group_name_H-M   'P 1'
#
loop_
_entity.id
_entity.type
_entity.pdbx_description
1 polymer ?
#
loop_
_entity_poly.entity_id
_entity_poly.type
_entity_poly.pdbx_seq_one_letter_code
_entity_poly.pdbx_strand_id
1 'polypeptide(L)'
;MRIISYNVNGIRAAISKGFIEWLQHSNPDVICLQEIKATEDQVPFLDIEMAGYPYQYYYPATKKGYSGVAILSKIKPNNIVFGTGIEHMDFEGRNVRVDFDDLSVMSLYLPSGTNIDRLSHKFMFMDDFQNYVNELKKEIPNLVICGDYNICHKAIDIHDPIRNANVSGFLPQERDWLDRFLKNGFIDSFRFFNDQPDNYSWWSYRAGARGNNKGWRIDYCLVSETLKEKLKRAYILPEAKHSDHCPVVVEIE
;
A
#
# COMPACT_ATOMS: atom_id res chain seq x y z
N MET A 1 -10.25 7.12 12.95
CA MET A 1 -10.19 5.91 12.09
C MET A 1 -8.77 5.40 12.03
N ARG A 2 -8.56 4.09 12.23
CA ARG A 2 -7.25 3.41 12.12
C ARG A 2 -7.20 2.63 10.81
N ILE A 3 -6.27 2.99 9.93
CA ILE A 3 -6.11 2.41 8.60
C ILE A 3 -4.75 1.72 8.53
N ILE A 4 -4.71 0.50 8.02
CA ILE A 4 -3.47 -0.27 7.82
C ILE A 4 -3.28 -0.55 6.34
N SER A 5 -2.05 -0.45 5.84
CA SER A 5 -1.62 -0.99 4.56
C SER A 5 -0.70 -2.18 4.78
N TYR A 6 -0.92 -3.27 4.06
CA TYR A 6 -0.09 -4.46 4.17
C TYR A 6 0.03 -5.22 2.84
N ASN A 7 1.20 -5.22 2.24
CA ASN A 7 1.52 -6.16 1.18
C ASN A 7 1.72 -7.55 1.79
N VAL A 8 0.78 -8.45 1.54
CA VAL A 8 0.75 -9.80 2.15
C VAL A 8 1.51 -10.85 1.35
N ASN A 9 2.00 -10.49 0.16
CA ASN A 9 2.75 -11.39 -0.74
C ASN A 9 2.07 -12.77 -0.90
N GLY A 10 0.75 -12.74 -1.11
CA GLY A 10 -0.13 -13.91 -1.18
C GLY A 10 -0.95 -14.10 0.08
N ILE A 11 -2.25 -13.72 0.02
CA ILE A 11 -3.15 -13.73 1.19
C ILE A 11 -3.30 -15.12 1.80
N ARG A 12 -3.34 -16.18 0.98
CA ARG A 12 -3.44 -17.57 1.48
C ARG A 12 -2.22 -17.97 2.31
N ALA A 13 -1.02 -17.60 1.85
CA ALA A 13 0.21 -17.86 2.59
C ALA A 13 0.30 -17.01 3.87
N ALA A 14 -0.19 -15.77 3.84
CA ALA A 14 -0.26 -14.93 5.05
C ALA A 14 -1.23 -15.52 6.08
N ILE A 15 -2.40 -15.98 5.65
CA ILE A 15 -3.41 -16.63 6.51
C ILE A 15 -2.81 -17.88 7.19
N SER A 16 -2.09 -18.73 6.45
CA SER A 16 -1.44 -19.91 7.03
C SER A 16 -0.36 -19.59 8.07
N LYS A 17 0.07 -18.31 8.14
CA LYS A 17 1.03 -17.81 9.13
C LYS A 17 0.37 -16.99 10.25
N GLY A 18 -0.96 -17.06 10.41
CA GLY A 18 -1.68 -16.40 11.50
C GLY A 18 -2.13 -14.97 11.19
N PHE A 19 -2.32 -14.62 9.91
CA PHE A 19 -2.76 -13.27 9.52
C PHE A 19 -4.14 -12.91 10.11
N ILE A 20 -5.09 -13.84 10.18
CA ILE A 20 -6.44 -13.55 10.69
C ILE A 20 -6.40 -13.24 12.19
N GLU A 21 -5.67 -14.01 12.97
CA GLU A 21 -5.46 -13.78 14.41
C GLU A 21 -4.76 -12.44 14.65
N TRP A 22 -3.75 -12.13 13.84
CA TRP A 22 -3.07 -10.84 13.88
C TRP A 22 -4.04 -9.69 13.53
N LEU A 23 -4.89 -9.86 12.52
CA LEU A 23 -5.88 -8.87 12.11
C LEU A 23 -6.87 -8.56 13.25
N GLN A 24 -7.34 -9.58 13.95
CA GLN A 24 -8.20 -9.44 15.14
C GLN A 24 -7.50 -8.63 16.24
N HIS A 25 -6.24 -8.94 16.56
CA HIS A 25 -5.48 -8.24 17.61
C HIS A 25 -5.13 -6.80 17.24
N SER A 26 -4.70 -6.57 16.01
CA SER A 26 -4.36 -5.23 15.52
C SER A 26 -5.59 -4.33 15.35
N ASN A 27 -6.74 -4.94 15.09
CA ASN A 27 -8.08 -4.35 15.15
C ASN A 27 -8.24 -3.01 14.38
N PRO A 28 -7.76 -2.85 13.12
CA PRO A 28 -7.98 -1.63 12.35
C PRO A 28 -9.45 -1.47 11.96
N ASP A 29 -9.87 -0.25 11.64
CA ASP A 29 -11.18 0.01 11.03
C ASP A 29 -11.20 -0.42 9.56
N VAL A 30 -10.09 -0.15 8.85
CA VAL A 30 -9.89 -0.50 7.44
C VAL A 30 -8.49 -1.06 7.25
N ILE A 31 -8.36 -2.13 6.46
CA ILE A 31 -7.05 -2.64 6.03
C ILE A 31 -7.01 -2.76 4.51
N CYS A 32 -5.97 -2.19 3.92
CA CYS A 32 -5.63 -2.23 2.50
C CYS A 32 -4.58 -3.31 2.28
N LEU A 33 -4.87 -4.28 1.43
CA LEU A 33 -3.98 -5.39 1.12
C LEU A 33 -3.45 -5.28 -0.29
N GLN A 34 -2.16 -5.60 -0.48
CA GLN A 34 -1.52 -5.67 -1.78
C GLN A 34 -0.93 -7.05 -2.00
N GLU A 35 -0.72 -7.42 -3.25
CA GLU A 35 -0.27 -8.74 -3.68
C GLU A 35 -1.08 -9.90 -3.06
N ILE A 36 -2.40 -9.81 -3.15
CA ILE A 36 -3.27 -10.87 -2.61
C ILE A 36 -3.09 -12.21 -3.34
N LYS A 37 -2.74 -12.19 -4.64
CA LYS A 37 -2.45 -13.37 -5.48
C LYS A 37 -3.53 -14.45 -5.41
N ALA A 38 -4.78 -14.02 -5.22
CA ALA A 38 -5.94 -14.88 -5.06
C ALA A 38 -7.18 -14.23 -5.64
N THR A 39 -8.11 -15.04 -6.09
CA THR A 39 -9.49 -14.64 -6.39
C THR A 39 -10.33 -14.73 -5.11
N GLU A 40 -11.49 -14.07 -5.08
CA GLU A 40 -12.35 -14.01 -3.89
C GLU A 40 -12.74 -15.41 -3.38
N ASP A 41 -13.06 -16.34 -4.29
CA ASP A 41 -13.40 -17.73 -3.96
C ASP A 41 -12.27 -18.53 -3.31
N GLN A 42 -11.04 -18.03 -3.36
CA GLN A 42 -9.84 -18.64 -2.75
C GLN A 42 -9.52 -18.09 -1.35
N VAL A 43 -10.30 -17.12 -0.87
CA VAL A 43 -10.12 -16.47 0.43
C VAL A 43 -11.19 -16.97 1.40
N PRO A 44 -10.88 -17.31 2.67
CA PRO A 44 -11.88 -17.74 3.64
C PRO A 44 -12.72 -16.56 4.13
N PHE A 45 -13.70 -16.16 3.34
CA PHE A 45 -14.56 -15.00 3.57
C PHE A 45 -15.18 -15.01 4.98
N LEU A 46 -15.76 -16.16 5.39
CA LEU A 46 -16.44 -16.30 6.68
C LEU A 46 -15.48 -16.14 7.86
N ASP A 47 -14.25 -16.63 7.76
CA ASP A 47 -13.26 -16.49 8.85
C ASP A 47 -12.86 -15.03 9.04
N ILE A 48 -12.74 -14.29 7.93
CA ILE A 48 -12.44 -12.85 7.95
C ILE A 48 -13.64 -12.06 8.45
N GLU A 49 -14.86 -12.43 8.07
CA GLU A 49 -16.09 -11.85 8.59
C GLU A 49 -16.21 -12.06 10.11
N MET A 50 -15.98 -13.29 10.60
CA MET A 50 -15.95 -13.60 12.03
C MET A 50 -14.84 -12.87 12.78
N ALA A 51 -13.74 -12.52 12.10
CA ALA A 51 -12.69 -11.66 12.64
C ALA A 51 -13.11 -10.20 12.80
N GLY A 52 -14.33 -9.84 12.37
CA GLY A 52 -14.91 -8.49 12.50
C GLY A 52 -14.90 -7.65 11.22
N TYR A 53 -14.62 -8.25 10.05
CA TYR A 53 -14.54 -7.55 8.77
C TYR A 53 -15.59 -8.07 7.77
N PRO A 54 -16.87 -7.67 7.93
CA PRO A 54 -17.95 -8.13 7.06
C PRO A 54 -17.91 -7.52 5.66
N TYR A 55 -17.22 -6.39 5.49
CA TYR A 55 -17.13 -5.70 4.19
C TYR A 55 -15.76 -5.97 3.57
N GLN A 56 -15.75 -6.84 2.55
CA GLN A 56 -14.54 -7.35 1.92
C GLN A 56 -14.61 -7.13 0.41
N TYR A 57 -13.61 -6.46 -0.15
CA TYR A 57 -13.57 -6.08 -1.57
C TYR A 57 -12.24 -6.54 -2.16
N TYR A 58 -12.29 -7.51 -3.07
CA TYR A 58 -11.14 -8.10 -3.73
C TYR A 58 -11.08 -7.69 -5.19
N TYR A 59 -9.95 -7.21 -5.64
CA TYR A 59 -9.70 -6.89 -7.04
C TYR A 59 -8.49 -7.68 -7.55
N PRO A 60 -8.70 -8.92 -8.01
CA PRO A 60 -7.63 -9.78 -8.50
C PRO A 60 -7.13 -9.33 -9.87
N ALA A 61 -5.89 -9.68 -10.21
CA ALA A 61 -5.40 -9.57 -11.56
C ALA A 61 -6.09 -10.60 -12.48
N THR A 62 -6.16 -10.30 -13.77
CA THR A 62 -6.61 -11.26 -14.80
C THR A 62 -5.73 -12.52 -14.80
N LYS A 63 -4.44 -12.36 -14.57
CA LYS A 63 -3.49 -13.47 -14.42
C LYS A 63 -3.61 -14.07 -13.01
N LYS A 64 -4.00 -15.35 -12.95
CA LYS A 64 -4.12 -16.10 -11.68
C LYS A 64 -2.81 -16.15 -10.89
N GLY A 65 -2.92 -15.98 -9.57
CA GLY A 65 -1.77 -16.07 -8.66
C GLY A 65 -0.76 -14.92 -8.77
N TYR A 66 -1.17 -13.80 -9.33
CA TYR A 66 -0.33 -12.64 -9.57
C TYR A 66 -1.02 -11.36 -9.08
N SER A 67 -0.25 -10.39 -8.53
CA SER A 67 -0.76 -9.06 -8.15
C SER A 67 -2.07 -9.10 -7.33
N GLY A 68 -3.00 -8.20 -7.60
CA GLY A 68 -4.28 -8.07 -6.93
C GLY A 68 -4.20 -7.27 -5.63
N VAL A 69 -5.25 -6.48 -5.38
CA VAL A 69 -5.41 -5.70 -4.15
C VAL A 69 -6.75 -6.01 -3.49
N ALA A 70 -6.87 -5.70 -2.20
CA ALA A 70 -8.15 -5.80 -1.50
C ALA A 70 -8.28 -4.71 -0.43
N ILE A 71 -9.51 -4.47 -0.01
CA ILE A 71 -9.85 -3.71 1.20
C ILE A 71 -10.80 -4.54 2.05
N LEU A 72 -10.45 -4.69 3.34
CA LEU A 72 -11.33 -5.25 4.35
C LEU A 72 -11.72 -4.13 5.32
N SER A 73 -13.00 -4.02 5.65
CA SER A 73 -13.51 -2.94 6.49
C SER A 73 -14.52 -3.45 7.51
N LYS A 74 -14.52 -2.83 8.70
CA LYS A 74 -15.58 -2.98 9.70
C LYS A 74 -16.77 -2.10 9.40
N ILE A 75 -16.52 -1.00 8.70
CA ILE A 75 -17.49 0.04 8.39
C ILE A 75 -17.97 -0.17 6.95
N LYS A 76 -19.27 -0.14 6.74
CA LYS A 76 -19.85 -0.23 5.40
C LYS A 76 -19.51 1.04 4.61
N PRO A 77 -18.81 0.95 3.48
CA PRO A 77 -18.60 2.11 2.62
C PRO A 77 -19.88 2.45 1.85
N ASN A 78 -20.00 3.71 1.46
CA ASN A 78 -21.10 4.21 0.65
C ASN A 78 -20.91 3.88 -0.84
N ASN A 79 -19.66 3.76 -1.28
CA ASN A 79 -19.30 3.44 -2.65
C ASN A 79 -18.02 2.63 -2.73
N ILE A 80 -17.89 1.81 -3.77
CA ILE A 80 -16.71 1.00 -4.06
C ILE A 80 -16.33 1.21 -5.53
N VAL A 81 -15.05 1.46 -5.80
CA VAL A 81 -14.52 1.60 -7.16
C VAL A 81 -13.35 0.65 -7.36
N PHE A 82 -13.49 -0.26 -8.32
CA PHE A 82 -12.44 -1.18 -8.73
C PHE A 82 -11.71 -0.61 -9.94
N GLY A 83 -10.39 -0.48 -9.83
CA GLY A 83 -9.56 0.06 -10.89
C GLY A 83 -9.63 1.59 -11.04
N THR A 84 -9.04 2.06 -12.12
CA THR A 84 -8.93 3.48 -12.49
C THR A 84 -9.75 3.83 -13.72
N GLY A 85 -10.25 2.83 -14.45
CA GLY A 85 -10.84 2.98 -15.80
C GLY A 85 -9.79 3.02 -16.92
N ILE A 86 -8.51 2.85 -16.60
CA ILE A 86 -7.40 2.81 -17.56
C ILE A 86 -6.94 1.36 -17.70
N GLU A 87 -7.18 0.76 -18.87
CA GLU A 87 -7.04 -0.67 -19.11
C GLU A 87 -5.68 -1.25 -18.68
N HIS A 88 -4.57 -0.60 -19.08
CA HIS A 88 -3.23 -1.10 -18.76
C HIS A 88 -2.88 -1.03 -17.25
N MET A 89 -3.63 -0.25 -16.47
CA MET A 89 -3.50 -0.19 -15.02
C MET A 89 -4.38 -1.25 -14.33
N ASP A 90 -5.53 -1.55 -14.92
CA ASP A 90 -6.60 -2.27 -14.26
C ASP A 90 -6.51 -3.79 -14.45
N PHE A 91 -5.95 -4.30 -15.58
CA PHE A 91 -5.87 -5.74 -15.84
C PHE A 91 -5.00 -6.52 -14.83
N GLU A 92 -4.14 -5.83 -14.08
CA GLU A 92 -3.33 -6.43 -13.04
C GLU A 92 -3.93 -6.28 -11.62
N GLY A 93 -5.16 -5.72 -11.50
CA GLY A 93 -5.85 -5.59 -10.21
C GLY A 93 -5.04 -4.77 -9.20
N ARG A 94 -4.68 -3.52 -9.55
CA ARG A 94 -3.71 -2.73 -8.78
C ARG A 94 -4.30 -1.63 -7.93
N ASN A 95 -5.60 -1.38 -8.04
CA ASN A 95 -6.26 -0.29 -7.34
C ASN A 95 -7.69 -0.65 -6.97
N VAL A 96 -8.08 -0.45 -5.71
CA VAL A 96 -9.46 -0.46 -5.25
C VAL A 96 -9.66 0.67 -4.26
N ARG A 97 -10.79 1.37 -4.34
CA ARG A 97 -11.16 2.47 -3.45
C ARG A 97 -12.50 2.22 -2.81
N VAL A 98 -12.61 2.58 -1.54
CA VAL A 98 -13.88 2.66 -0.80
C VAL A 98 -14.10 4.09 -0.33
N ASP A 99 -15.33 4.57 -0.45
CA ASP A 99 -15.72 5.91 -0.06
C ASP A 99 -16.66 5.83 1.16
N PHE A 100 -16.29 6.50 2.23
CA PHE A 100 -17.11 6.77 3.42
C PHE A 100 -17.65 8.20 3.36
N ASP A 101 -18.38 8.65 4.38
CA ASP A 101 -19.00 9.98 4.36
C ASP A 101 -18.00 11.12 4.11
N ASP A 102 -16.93 11.18 4.91
CA ASP A 102 -15.94 12.27 4.87
C ASP A 102 -14.54 11.83 4.45
N LEU A 103 -14.36 10.57 4.09
CA LEU A 103 -13.04 9.99 3.82
C LEU A 103 -13.12 8.91 2.76
N SER A 104 -12.23 8.95 1.80
CA SER A 104 -11.99 7.85 0.86
C SER A 104 -10.66 7.16 1.16
N VAL A 105 -10.66 5.84 1.07
CA VAL A 105 -9.47 5.00 1.29
C VAL A 105 -9.22 4.16 0.05
N MET A 106 -7.99 4.21 -0.43
CA MET A 106 -7.55 3.50 -1.64
C MET A 106 -6.42 2.51 -1.30
N SER A 107 -6.53 1.28 -1.78
CA SER A 107 -5.45 0.30 -1.79
C SER A 107 -4.76 0.32 -3.14
N LEU A 108 -3.46 0.60 -3.18
CA LEU A 108 -2.64 0.71 -4.37
C LEU A 108 -1.49 -0.31 -4.34
N TYR A 109 -1.26 -0.97 -5.46
CA TYR A 109 -0.05 -1.75 -5.70
C TYR A 109 0.65 -1.26 -6.97
N LEU A 110 1.62 -0.36 -6.81
CA LEU A 110 2.39 0.21 -7.92
C LEU A 110 3.34 -0.85 -8.51
N PRO A 111 3.47 -0.95 -9.84
CA PRO A 111 4.33 -1.97 -10.44
C PRO A 111 5.78 -1.92 -9.97
N SER A 112 6.40 -3.10 -9.77
CA SER A 112 7.85 -3.21 -9.62
C SER A 112 8.53 -3.06 -10.98
N GLY A 113 9.70 -2.41 -11.01
CA GLY A 113 10.50 -2.17 -12.21
C GLY A 113 11.76 -3.03 -12.31
N THR A 114 11.76 -4.24 -11.73
CA THR A 114 12.96 -5.09 -11.65
C THR A 114 13.50 -5.59 -12.99
N ASN A 115 12.68 -5.63 -14.05
CA ASN A 115 13.07 -5.95 -15.42
C ASN A 115 12.88 -4.73 -16.33
N ILE A 116 13.65 -4.61 -17.41
CA ILE A 116 13.62 -3.45 -18.32
C ILE A 116 12.21 -3.20 -18.87
N ASP A 117 11.51 -4.21 -19.34
CA ASP A 117 10.14 -4.08 -19.85
C ASP A 117 9.15 -3.64 -18.75
N ARG A 118 9.35 -4.12 -17.52
CA ARG A 118 8.55 -3.74 -16.36
C ARG A 118 8.84 -2.31 -15.90
N LEU A 119 10.06 -1.83 -16.07
CA LEU A 119 10.42 -0.45 -15.71
C LEU A 119 9.68 0.57 -16.58
N SER A 120 9.62 0.36 -17.90
CA SER A 120 8.84 1.21 -18.81
C SER A 120 7.36 1.23 -18.45
N HIS A 121 6.79 0.05 -18.16
CA HIS A 121 5.40 -0.06 -17.69
C HIS A 121 5.19 0.65 -16.35
N LYS A 122 6.14 0.56 -15.43
CA LYS A 122 6.09 1.27 -14.14
C LYS A 122 6.02 2.78 -14.34
N PHE A 123 6.87 3.36 -15.18
CA PHE A 123 6.86 4.80 -15.43
C PHE A 123 5.54 5.25 -16.09
N MET A 124 5.04 4.52 -17.07
CA MET A 124 3.74 4.79 -17.67
C MET A 124 2.62 4.75 -16.62
N PHE A 125 2.60 3.72 -15.79
CA PHE A 125 1.65 3.60 -14.69
C PHE A 125 1.74 4.78 -13.71
N MET A 126 2.96 5.20 -13.35
CA MET A 126 3.20 6.31 -12.42
C MET A 126 2.62 7.62 -12.96
N ASP A 127 2.85 7.93 -14.23
CA ASP A 127 2.37 9.17 -14.87
C ASP A 127 0.84 9.15 -15.00
N ASP A 128 0.26 8.06 -15.45
CA ASP A 128 -1.20 7.93 -15.59
C ASP A 128 -1.90 7.91 -14.22
N PHE A 129 -1.30 7.27 -13.21
CA PHE A 129 -1.82 7.30 -11.84
C PHE A 129 -1.79 8.72 -11.26
N GLN A 130 -0.73 9.48 -11.51
CA GLN A 130 -0.65 10.89 -11.10
C GLN A 130 -1.80 11.70 -11.71
N ASN A 131 -2.05 11.53 -13.01
CA ASN A 131 -3.13 12.23 -13.73
C ASN A 131 -4.51 11.80 -13.20
N TYR A 132 -4.72 10.49 -12.99
CA TYR A 132 -5.95 9.95 -12.39
C TYR A 132 -6.23 10.55 -11.02
N VAL A 133 -5.23 10.60 -10.14
CA VAL A 133 -5.38 11.16 -8.78
C VAL A 133 -5.62 12.68 -8.83
N ASN A 134 -5.00 13.39 -9.76
CA ASN A 134 -5.21 14.84 -9.93
C ASN A 134 -6.67 15.16 -10.27
N GLU A 135 -7.30 14.37 -11.14
CA GLU A 135 -8.72 14.53 -11.46
C GLU A 135 -9.60 14.07 -10.28
N LEU A 136 -9.29 12.94 -9.68
CA LEU A 136 -10.03 12.39 -8.56
C LEU A 136 -10.13 13.36 -7.37
N LYS A 137 -9.06 14.07 -7.05
CA LYS A 137 -9.01 15.03 -5.93
C LYS A 137 -9.95 16.22 -6.09
N LYS A 138 -10.39 16.54 -7.30
CA LYS A 138 -11.36 17.62 -7.55
C LYS A 138 -12.72 17.28 -6.96
N GLU A 139 -13.08 16.00 -6.92
CA GLU A 139 -14.34 15.49 -6.40
C GLU A 139 -14.17 14.89 -5.00
N ILE A 140 -13.02 14.29 -4.71
CA ILE A 140 -12.70 13.60 -3.46
C ILE A 140 -11.47 14.25 -2.81
N PRO A 141 -11.66 15.34 -2.05
CA PRO A 141 -10.54 16.06 -1.44
C PRO A 141 -9.88 15.31 -0.27
N ASN A 142 -10.64 14.48 0.45
CA ASN A 142 -10.19 13.74 1.62
C ASN A 142 -9.87 12.29 1.24
N LEU A 143 -8.64 12.04 0.82
CA LEU A 143 -8.19 10.75 0.30
C LEU A 143 -6.97 10.24 1.07
N VAL A 144 -7.01 8.97 1.45
CA VAL A 144 -5.86 8.21 1.94
C VAL A 144 -5.51 7.14 0.92
N ILE A 145 -4.30 7.19 0.37
CA ILE A 145 -3.79 6.19 -0.56
C ILE A 145 -2.78 5.32 0.17
N CYS A 146 -3.21 4.14 0.54
CA CYS A 146 -2.41 3.11 1.19
C CYS A 146 -1.83 2.17 0.14
N GLY A 147 -0.57 1.78 0.24
CA GLY A 147 -0.08 0.80 -0.69
C GLY A 147 1.42 0.55 -0.68
N ASP A 148 1.80 -0.43 -1.49
CA ASP A 148 3.16 -0.68 -1.89
C ASP A 148 3.45 0.11 -3.17
N TYR A 149 4.28 1.13 -3.02
CA TYR A 149 4.68 2.02 -4.12
C TYR A 149 5.90 1.51 -4.88
N ASN A 150 6.56 0.46 -4.36
CA ASN A 150 7.82 -0.03 -4.93
C ASN A 150 8.88 1.08 -5.13
N ILE A 151 8.84 2.14 -4.32
CA ILE A 151 9.76 3.29 -4.36
C ILE A 151 10.18 3.65 -2.94
N CYS A 152 11.49 3.73 -2.68
CA CYS A 152 12.06 4.46 -1.54
C CYS A 152 12.17 5.94 -1.90
N HIS A 153 11.64 6.83 -1.07
CA HIS A 153 11.59 8.26 -1.39
C HIS A 153 12.96 8.93 -1.22
N LYS A 154 13.56 8.82 -0.05
CA LYS A 154 14.81 9.49 0.33
C LYS A 154 15.88 8.48 0.76
N ALA A 155 17.12 8.94 0.89
CA ALA A 155 18.23 8.12 1.36
C ALA A 155 17.97 7.51 2.76
N ILE A 156 17.20 8.18 3.61
CA ILE A 156 16.79 7.68 4.92
C ILE A 156 15.83 6.48 4.85
N ASP A 157 15.22 6.24 3.69
CA ASP A 157 14.20 5.21 3.49
C ASP A 157 14.76 3.88 2.96
N ILE A 158 16.08 3.81 2.77
CA ILE A 158 16.72 2.63 2.17
C ILE A 158 18.04 2.31 2.85
N HIS A 159 18.27 1.03 3.08
CA HIS A 159 19.59 0.55 3.47
C HIS A 159 20.59 0.71 2.31
N ASP A 160 21.75 1.27 2.58
CA ASP A 160 22.83 1.50 1.60
C ASP A 160 22.40 2.28 0.35
N PRO A 161 22.02 3.57 0.49
CA PRO A 161 21.52 4.39 -0.60
C PRO A 161 22.54 4.60 -1.72
N ILE A 162 23.85 4.54 -1.41
CA ILE A 162 24.91 4.73 -2.41
C ILE A 162 24.95 3.55 -3.36
N ARG A 163 24.97 2.34 -2.83
CA ARG A 163 24.99 1.11 -3.62
C ARG A 163 23.71 0.93 -4.46
N ASN A 164 22.59 1.38 -3.92
CA ASN A 164 21.27 1.23 -4.56
C ASN A 164 20.86 2.41 -5.43
N ALA A 165 21.72 3.42 -5.63
CA ALA A 165 21.37 4.67 -6.35
C ALA A 165 20.81 4.48 -7.76
N ASN A 166 21.17 3.38 -8.42
CA ASN A 166 20.74 3.03 -9.78
C ASN A 166 19.88 1.75 -9.84
N VAL A 167 19.28 1.35 -8.71
CA VAL A 167 18.41 0.17 -8.63
C VAL A 167 16.96 0.62 -8.69
N SER A 168 16.11 -0.10 -9.47
CA SER A 168 14.67 0.18 -9.49
C SER A 168 14.07 0.07 -8.09
N GLY A 169 13.24 1.03 -7.75
CA GLY A 169 12.76 1.31 -6.39
C GLY A 169 13.53 2.44 -5.71
N PHE A 170 14.68 2.86 -6.25
CA PHE A 170 15.44 4.02 -5.75
C PHE A 170 16.07 4.84 -6.87
N LEU A 171 15.64 4.68 -8.12
CA LEU A 171 16.09 5.50 -9.25
C LEU A 171 15.76 6.98 -9.02
N PRO A 172 16.59 7.92 -9.50
CA PRO A 172 16.30 9.35 -9.41
C PRO A 172 14.90 9.70 -9.93
N GLN A 173 14.50 9.16 -11.08
CA GLN A 173 13.19 9.42 -11.69
C GLN A 173 12.02 8.95 -10.83
N GLU A 174 12.15 7.79 -10.14
CA GLU A 174 11.13 7.28 -9.22
C GLU A 174 10.98 8.19 -8.00
N ARG A 175 12.10 8.63 -7.43
CA ARG A 175 12.13 9.55 -6.28
C ARG A 175 11.58 10.94 -6.64
N ASP A 176 11.94 11.46 -7.81
CA ASP A 176 11.43 12.75 -8.33
C ASP A 176 9.93 12.69 -8.58
N TRP A 177 9.41 11.54 -9.06
CA TRP A 177 7.98 11.34 -9.22
C TRP A 177 7.27 11.40 -7.86
N LEU A 178 7.78 10.69 -6.86
CA LEU A 178 7.18 10.70 -5.52
C LEU A 178 7.27 12.09 -4.87
N ASP A 179 8.36 12.85 -5.09
CA ASP A 179 8.46 14.25 -4.68
C ASP A 179 7.33 15.12 -5.31
N ARG A 180 7.08 14.96 -6.62
CA ARG A 180 6.01 15.68 -7.32
C ARG A 180 4.63 15.24 -6.82
N PHE A 181 4.44 13.94 -6.60
CA PHE A 181 3.19 13.39 -6.09
C PHE A 181 2.84 13.98 -4.72
N LEU A 182 3.79 14.02 -3.80
CA LEU A 182 3.60 14.62 -2.48
C LEU A 182 3.35 16.14 -2.57
N LYS A 183 4.14 16.87 -3.33
CA LYS A 183 3.95 18.33 -3.55
C LYS A 183 2.59 18.66 -4.14
N ASN A 184 1.94 17.71 -4.77
CA ASN A 184 0.60 17.88 -5.33
C ASN A 184 -0.52 17.65 -4.29
N GLY A 185 -0.24 17.89 -3.02
CA GLY A 185 -1.19 17.94 -1.92
C GLY A 185 -1.37 16.61 -1.18
N PHE A 186 -0.29 15.84 -1.04
CA PHE A 186 -0.24 14.67 -0.17
C PHE A 186 0.87 14.78 0.87
N ILE A 187 0.66 14.11 2.00
CA ILE A 187 1.59 13.98 3.10
C ILE A 187 2.00 12.52 3.23
N ASP A 188 3.31 12.25 3.30
CA ASP A 188 3.83 10.97 3.80
C ASP A 188 3.56 10.92 5.31
N SER A 189 2.52 10.22 5.71
CA SER A 189 2.05 10.22 7.11
C SER A 189 3.12 9.71 8.07
N PHE A 190 3.91 8.71 7.67
CA PHE A 190 4.99 8.20 8.51
C PHE A 190 6.08 9.26 8.72
N ARG A 191 6.57 9.90 7.66
CA ARG A 191 7.61 10.93 7.75
C ARG A 191 7.11 12.25 8.37
N PHE A 192 5.80 12.46 8.40
CA PHE A 192 5.21 13.58 9.15
C PHE A 192 5.45 13.47 10.67
N PHE A 193 5.49 12.25 11.21
CA PHE A 193 5.68 11.99 12.65
C PHE A 193 7.06 11.45 13.01
N ASN A 194 7.82 10.92 12.05
CA ASN A 194 9.07 10.20 12.33
C ASN A 194 10.16 10.56 11.31
N ASP A 195 11.21 11.17 11.80
CA ASP A 195 12.41 11.57 11.05
C ASP A 195 13.61 10.61 11.27
N GLN A 196 13.42 9.52 12.02
CA GLN A 196 14.49 8.61 12.37
C GLN A 196 14.82 7.65 11.22
N PRO A 197 16.11 7.29 11.02
CA PRO A 197 16.53 6.31 10.03
C PRO A 197 16.15 4.87 10.43
N ASP A 198 16.49 3.93 9.56
CA ASP A 198 16.39 2.48 9.81
C ASP A 198 14.97 1.96 10.07
N ASN A 199 13.97 2.71 9.62
CA ASN A 199 12.56 2.32 9.64
C ASN A 199 12.14 1.86 8.25
N TYR A 200 12.02 0.56 8.06
CA TYR A 200 11.73 -0.06 6.78
C TYR A 200 10.42 -0.86 6.82
N SER A 201 9.83 -1.09 5.66
CA SER A 201 8.59 -1.85 5.51
C SER A 201 8.77 -3.14 4.73
N TRP A 202 9.90 -3.32 4.03
CA TRP A 202 10.22 -4.50 3.24
C TRP A 202 11.68 -4.93 3.42
N TRP A 203 11.90 -6.24 3.40
CA TRP A 203 13.23 -6.87 3.42
C TRP A 203 13.25 -8.09 2.50
N SER A 204 14.32 -8.19 1.69
CA SER A 204 14.52 -9.39 0.88
C SER A 204 14.56 -10.65 1.77
N TYR A 205 13.99 -11.75 1.28
CA TYR A 205 14.15 -13.05 1.93
C TYR A 205 15.60 -13.59 1.93
N ARG A 206 16.48 -12.97 1.12
CA ARG A 206 17.86 -13.42 0.96
C ARG A 206 18.77 -12.87 2.05
N ALA A 207 19.83 -13.62 2.37
CA ALA A 207 20.95 -13.19 3.22
C ALA A 207 20.56 -12.67 4.61
N GLY A 208 19.44 -13.13 5.17
CA GLY A 208 18.98 -12.69 6.49
C GLY A 208 18.70 -11.18 6.57
N ALA A 209 18.28 -10.56 5.46
CA ALA A 209 18.15 -9.10 5.36
C ALA A 209 17.28 -8.50 6.47
N ARG A 210 16.15 -9.14 6.83
CA ARG A 210 15.27 -8.65 7.88
C ARG A 210 15.93 -8.71 9.26
N GLY A 211 16.63 -9.80 9.57
CA GLY A 211 17.35 -9.93 10.85
C GLY A 211 18.51 -8.93 11.02
N ASN A 212 19.11 -8.49 9.90
CA ASN A 212 20.17 -7.48 9.87
C ASN A 212 19.66 -6.07 9.58
N ASN A 213 18.35 -5.86 9.55
CA ASN A 213 17.64 -4.64 9.18
C ASN A 213 18.14 -3.98 7.88
N LYS A 214 18.46 -4.78 6.85
CA LYS A 214 18.84 -4.32 5.51
C LYS A 214 17.60 -4.18 4.66
N GLY A 215 16.78 -3.18 4.97
CA GLY A 215 15.44 -3.03 4.43
C GLY A 215 15.24 -1.79 3.56
N TRP A 216 14.03 -1.68 3.04
CA TRP A 216 13.53 -0.60 2.21
C TRP A 216 12.16 -0.15 2.73
N ARG A 217 11.90 1.14 2.81
CA ARG A 217 10.56 1.66 3.08
C ARG A 217 9.89 2.00 1.75
N ILE A 218 9.04 1.11 1.30
CA ILE A 218 8.35 1.18 0.01
C ILE A 218 6.83 1.15 0.15
N ASP A 219 6.33 0.90 1.35
CA ASP A 219 4.91 0.92 1.69
C ASP A 219 4.55 2.23 2.39
N TYR A 220 3.45 2.85 1.98
CA TYR A 220 3.03 4.18 2.45
C TYR A 220 1.54 4.22 2.75
N CYS A 221 1.16 5.11 3.66
CA CYS A 221 -0.17 5.70 3.75
C CYS A 221 -0.02 7.19 3.43
N LEU A 222 -0.23 7.57 2.17
CA LEU A 222 -0.21 8.96 1.73
C LEU A 222 -1.58 9.59 2.01
N VAL A 223 -1.58 10.72 2.68
CA VAL A 223 -2.80 11.39 3.16
C VAL A 223 -2.95 12.74 2.50
N SER A 224 -4.14 13.07 1.99
CA SER A 224 -4.42 14.40 1.45
C SER A 224 -4.09 15.51 2.44
N GLU A 225 -3.51 16.61 1.98
CA GLU A 225 -3.17 17.80 2.81
C GLU A 225 -4.40 18.33 3.60
N THR A 226 -5.60 18.18 3.05
CA THR A 226 -6.87 18.55 3.70
C THR A 226 -7.11 17.81 5.02
N LEU A 227 -6.50 16.65 5.21
CA LEU A 227 -6.61 15.82 6.41
C LEU A 227 -5.48 16.07 7.43
N LYS A 228 -4.56 16.98 7.16
CA LYS A 228 -3.37 17.21 7.98
C LYS A 228 -3.67 17.39 9.45
N GLU A 229 -4.63 18.25 9.78
CA GLU A 229 -5.00 18.56 11.16
C GLU A 229 -5.72 17.39 11.87
N LYS A 230 -6.23 16.43 11.09
CA LYS A 230 -6.87 15.21 11.59
C LYS A 230 -5.88 14.06 11.81
N LEU A 231 -4.62 14.16 11.34
CA LEU A 231 -3.59 13.16 11.58
C LEU A 231 -3.25 13.07 13.06
N LYS A 232 -3.31 11.87 13.62
CA LYS A 232 -2.99 11.61 15.05
C LYS A 232 -1.66 10.93 15.22
N ARG A 233 -1.38 9.90 14.44
CA ARG A 233 -0.09 9.19 14.41
C ARG A 233 0.03 8.30 13.18
N ALA A 234 1.28 7.97 12.83
CA ALA A 234 1.59 6.95 11.85
C ALA A 234 2.84 6.18 12.29
N TYR A 235 2.87 4.88 12.02
CA TYR A 235 3.94 4.00 12.45
C TYR A 235 4.00 2.72 11.60
N ILE A 236 5.10 1.98 11.74
CA ILE A 236 5.38 0.71 11.07
C ILE A 236 5.32 -0.40 12.11
N LEU A 237 4.83 -1.60 11.72
CA LEU A 237 4.70 -2.77 12.60
C LEU A 237 5.69 -3.88 12.16
N PRO A 238 7.00 -3.75 12.42
CA PRO A 238 8.02 -4.68 11.93
C PRO A 238 7.90 -6.09 12.52
N GLU A 239 7.15 -6.24 13.62
CA GLU A 239 6.94 -7.52 14.29
C GLU A 239 6.00 -8.46 13.52
N ALA A 240 5.15 -7.94 12.63
CA ALA A 240 4.29 -8.75 11.78
C ALA A 240 5.12 -9.44 10.69
N LYS A 241 5.12 -10.78 10.68
CA LYS A 241 6.02 -11.61 9.83
C LYS A 241 5.29 -12.53 8.87
N HIS A 242 4.07 -12.19 8.47
CA HIS A 242 3.27 -13.00 7.53
C HIS A 242 3.79 -12.87 6.08
N SER A 243 4.56 -11.80 5.80
CA SER A 243 5.10 -11.43 4.50
C SER A 243 6.56 -10.98 4.64
N ASP A 244 7.26 -10.75 3.53
CA ASP A 244 8.53 -10.01 3.45
C ASP A 244 8.35 -8.50 3.64
N HIS A 245 7.11 -8.01 3.54
CA HIS A 245 6.72 -6.70 4.03
C HIS A 245 6.25 -6.74 5.49
N CYS A 246 6.08 -5.57 6.09
CA CYS A 246 5.34 -5.40 7.32
C CYS A 246 4.29 -4.29 7.18
N PRO A 247 3.26 -4.28 8.04
CA PRO A 247 2.19 -3.29 7.95
C PRO A 247 2.67 -1.87 8.24
N VAL A 248 2.09 -0.90 7.55
CA VAL A 248 2.20 0.52 7.86
C VAL A 248 0.82 1.05 8.27
N VAL A 249 0.79 1.93 9.25
CA VAL A 249 -0.43 2.37 9.93
C VAL A 249 -0.54 3.88 9.90
N VAL A 250 -1.74 4.38 9.67
CA VAL A 250 -2.12 5.78 9.91
C VAL A 250 -3.40 5.84 10.74
N GLU A 251 -3.45 6.76 11.68
CA GLU A 251 -4.63 7.05 12.49
C GLU A 251 -5.08 8.48 12.24
N ILE A 252 -6.35 8.62 11.90
CA ILE A 252 -7.02 9.88 11.55
C ILE A 252 -8.24 10.03 12.46
N GLU A 253 -8.48 11.24 12.95
CA GLU A 253 -9.66 11.59 13.77
C GLU A 253 -10.93 11.57 12.94
#